data_c650c8772f2ee431da8419b6eb115fb3
#
_entry.id   c650c8772f2ee431da8419b6eb115fb3
#
_cell.length_a   1.000
_cell.length_b   1.000
_cell.length_c   1.000
_cell.angle_alpha   90.00
_cell.angle_beta   90.00
_cell.angle_gamma   90.00
#
_symmetry.space_group_name_H-M   'P 1'
#
loop_
_entity.id
_entity.type
_entity.pdbx_description
1 polymer ?
#
loop_
_entity_poly.entity_id
_entity_poly.type
_entity_poly.pdbx_seq_one_letter_code
_entity_poly.pdbx_strand_id
1 'polypeptide(L)'
;MLQSIAELKRYPVYNRRGDKLGAIDDVILDADDWSVRYAVLRYEEAGQPHKLLGVALDALSLDSENECLVVAVDDAALRRARGFDRDDPPADPDPLFKSPEN
;
A
#
# COMPACT_ATOMS: atom_id res chain seq x y z
N MET A 1 8.76 -17.99 1.94
CA MET A 1 7.33 -18.11 1.64
C MET A 1 7.03 -17.49 0.29
N LEU A 2 6.25 -18.18 -0.54
CA LEU A 2 5.84 -17.64 -1.83
C LEU A 2 4.43 -17.08 -1.72
N GLN A 3 4.20 -15.93 -2.37
CA GLN A 3 2.92 -15.24 -2.31
C GLN A 3 2.61 -14.63 -3.67
N SER A 4 1.43 -14.88 -4.20
CA SER A 4 1.04 -14.31 -5.49
C SER A 4 0.48 -12.90 -5.29
N ILE A 5 0.66 -12.05 -6.29
CA ILE A 5 0.11 -10.71 -6.28
C ILE A 5 -1.42 -10.77 -6.32
N ALA A 6 -1.98 -11.73 -7.05
CA ALA A 6 -3.42 -11.88 -7.12
C ALA A 6 -4.03 -12.14 -5.74
N GLU A 7 -3.36 -12.93 -4.91
CA GLU A 7 -3.82 -13.18 -3.55
C GLU A 7 -3.69 -11.94 -2.68
N LEU A 8 -2.56 -11.24 -2.79
CA LEU A 8 -2.35 -10.02 -2.00
C LEU A 8 -3.45 -8.98 -2.28
N LYS A 9 -3.89 -8.90 -3.52
CA LYS A 9 -4.93 -7.94 -3.90
C LYS A 9 -6.28 -8.25 -3.29
N ARG A 10 -6.50 -9.46 -2.82
CA ARG A 10 -7.74 -9.86 -2.16
C ARG A 10 -7.73 -9.62 -0.66
N TYR A 11 -6.54 -9.43 -0.08
CA TYR A 11 -6.42 -9.26 1.36
C TYR A 11 -6.74 -7.82 1.76
N PRO A 12 -7.49 -7.63 2.84
CA PRO A 12 -7.69 -6.29 3.37
C PRO A 12 -6.40 -5.75 3.98
N VAL A 13 -6.27 -4.42 3.97
CA VAL A 13 -5.12 -3.74 4.54
C VAL A 13 -5.58 -2.97 5.76
N TYR A 14 -4.88 -3.18 6.88
CA TYR A 14 -5.17 -2.54 8.16
C TYR A 14 -3.98 -1.71 8.62
N ASN A 15 -4.24 -0.74 9.50
CA ASN A 15 -3.16 -0.09 10.24
C ASN A 15 -2.79 -0.93 11.46
N ARG A 16 -1.81 -0.48 12.22
CA ARG A 16 -1.35 -1.22 13.41
C ARG A 16 -2.39 -1.31 14.51
N ARG A 17 -3.39 -0.43 14.49
CA ARG A 17 -4.46 -0.44 15.48
C ARG A 17 -5.62 -1.35 15.08
N GLY A 18 -5.55 -1.95 13.90
CA GLY A 18 -6.60 -2.83 13.42
C GLY A 18 -7.72 -2.15 12.65
N ASP A 19 -7.56 -0.87 12.31
CA ASP A 19 -8.54 -0.18 11.49
C ASP A 19 -8.29 -0.50 10.02
N LYS A 20 -9.36 -0.79 9.29
CA LYS A 20 -9.24 -1.12 7.87
C LYS A 20 -8.94 0.13 7.06
N LEU A 21 -7.91 0.05 6.23
CA LEU A 21 -7.51 1.17 5.37
C LEU A 21 -7.97 0.99 3.93
N GLY A 22 -8.11 -0.24 3.48
CA GLY A 22 -8.49 -0.50 2.09
C GLY A 22 -7.91 -1.81 1.62
N ALA A 23 -7.36 -1.81 0.41
CA ALA A 23 -6.80 -3.02 -0.22
C ALA A 23 -5.66 -2.62 -1.15
N ILE A 24 -4.86 -3.62 -1.56
CA ILE A 24 -3.81 -3.38 -2.56
C ILE A 24 -4.47 -3.36 -3.93
N ASP A 25 -4.27 -2.26 -4.65
CA ASP A 25 -4.81 -2.08 -5.99
C ASP A 25 -3.86 -2.65 -7.06
N ASP A 26 -2.56 -2.49 -6.84
CA ASP A 26 -1.57 -2.87 -7.83
C ASP A 26 -0.19 -2.94 -7.20
N VAL A 27 0.77 -3.41 -7.98
CA VAL A 27 2.20 -3.41 -7.61
C VAL A 27 2.94 -2.84 -8.81
N ILE A 28 3.79 -1.85 -8.56
CA ILE A 28 4.53 -1.16 -9.63
C ILE A 28 5.92 -1.77 -9.75
N LEU A 29 6.23 -2.21 -10.95
CA LEU A 29 7.51 -2.84 -11.28
C LEU A 29 8.34 -1.92 -12.15
N ASP A 30 9.67 -2.00 -11.97
CA ASP A 30 10.60 -1.40 -12.91
C ASP A 30 10.89 -2.46 -13.96
N ALA A 31 10.44 -2.23 -15.19
CA ALA A 31 10.57 -3.24 -16.25
C ALA A 31 11.99 -3.36 -16.77
N ASP A 32 12.89 -2.45 -16.41
CA ASP A 32 14.30 -2.55 -16.83
C ASP A 32 15.04 -3.65 -16.09
N ASP A 33 14.75 -3.81 -14.79
CA ASP A 33 15.44 -4.81 -13.97
C ASP A 33 14.47 -5.76 -13.27
N TRP A 34 13.16 -5.61 -13.52
CA TRP A 34 12.09 -6.43 -12.94
C TRP A 34 11.98 -6.33 -11.42
N SER A 35 12.49 -5.24 -10.85
CA SER A 35 12.35 -5.02 -9.42
C SER A 35 10.98 -4.45 -9.09
N VAL A 36 10.51 -4.73 -7.88
CA VAL A 36 9.28 -4.14 -7.37
C VAL A 36 9.62 -2.77 -6.79
N ARG A 37 8.95 -1.73 -7.27
CA ARG A 37 9.19 -0.37 -6.80
C ARG A 37 8.37 -0.07 -5.55
N TYR A 38 7.08 -0.40 -5.56
CA TYR A 38 6.20 -0.17 -4.42
C TYR A 38 4.84 -0.83 -4.67
N ALA A 39 4.05 -0.90 -3.62
CA ALA A 39 2.67 -1.35 -3.71
C ALA A 39 1.74 -0.13 -3.80
N VAL A 40 0.63 -0.27 -4.51
CA VAL A 40 -0.38 0.77 -4.61
C VAL A 40 -1.51 0.42 -3.66
N LEU A 41 -1.68 1.24 -2.63
CA LEU A 41 -2.78 1.09 -1.68
C LEU A 41 -3.98 1.87 -2.18
N ARG A 42 -5.12 1.19 -2.34
CA ARG A 42 -6.38 1.88 -2.55
C ARG A 42 -6.92 2.24 -1.17
N TYR A 43 -6.70 3.49 -0.80
CA TYR A 43 -7.07 3.98 0.52
C TYR A 43 -8.54 4.43 0.51
N GLU A 44 -9.31 3.90 1.46
CA GLU A 44 -10.73 4.16 1.57
C GLU A 44 -11.01 4.86 2.89
N GLU A 45 -11.72 5.97 2.81
CA GLU A 45 -12.11 6.75 3.97
C GLU A 45 -13.59 7.07 3.85
N ALA A 46 -14.35 6.87 4.94
CA ALA A 46 -15.79 7.07 4.93
C ALA A 46 -16.14 8.48 4.47
N GLY A 47 -17.08 8.57 3.53
CA GLY A 47 -17.56 9.86 3.02
C GLY A 47 -16.65 10.50 1.98
N GLN A 48 -15.56 9.83 1.58
CA GLN A 48 -14.60 10.35 0.61
C GLN A 48 -14.43 9.37 -0.54
N PRO A 49 -14.12 9.86 -1.75
CA PRO A 49 -13.70 8.95 -2.82
C PRO A 49 -12.40 8.26 -2.42
N HIS A 50 -12.23 7.02 -2.85
CA HIS A 50 -10.96 6.34 -2.60
C HIS A 50 -9.84 7.03 -3.37
N LYS A 51 -8.60 6.84 -2.93
CA LYS A 51 -7.42 7.37 -3.61
C LYS A 51 -6.32 6.32 -3.62
N LEU A 52 -5.40 6.47 -4.58
CA LEU A 52 -4.28 5.55 -4.75
C LEU A 52 -3.02 6.17 -4.15
N LEU A 53 -2.34 5.42 -3.31
CA LEU A 53 -1.14 5.88 -2.61
C LEU A 53 -0.02 4.86 -2.83
N GLY A 54 1.19 5.35 -3.11
CA GLY A 54 2.35 4.48 -3.27
C GLY A 54 2.99 4.21 -1.92
N VAL A 55 3.03 2.95 -1.52
CA VAL A 55 3.54 2.53 -0.22
C VAL A 55 4.73 1.60 -0.42
N ALA A 56 5.86 1.90 0.24
CA ALA A 56 7.03 1.06 0.14
C ALA A 56 6.75 -0.34 0.70
N LEU A 57 7.33 -1.36 0.07
CA LEU A 57 7.08 -2.73 0.50
C LEU A 57 7.54 -2.98 1.94
N ASP A 58 8.60 -2.31 2.39
CA ASP A 58 9.09 -2.49 3.75
C ASP A 58 8.17 -1.88 4.81
N ALA A 59 7.16 -1.10 4.39
CA ALA A 59 6.13 -0.60 5.30
C ALA A 59 4.94 -1.56 5.40
N LEU A 60 4.95 -2.63 4.60
CA LEU A 60 3.88 -3.63 4.59
C LEU A 60 4.32 -4.91 5.30
N SER A 61 3.43 -5.48 6.09
CA SER A 61 3.65 -6.80 6.70
C SER A 61 2.50 -7.70 6.33
N LEU A 62 2.80 -8.95 6.02
CA LEU A 62 1.78 -9.94 5.70
C LEU A 62 1.47 -10.77 6.94
N ASP A 63 0.18 -10.81 7.29
CA ASP A 63 -0.31 -11.70 8.32
C ASP A 63 -1.03 -12.85 7.61
N SER A 64 -0.30 -13.95 7.39
CA SER A 64 -0.84 -15.05 6.61
C SER A 64 -1.93 -15.82 7.36
N GLU A 65 -1.90 -15.82 8.69
CA GLU A 65 -2.93 -16.49 9.48
C GLU A 65 -4.28 -15.82 9.34
N ASN A 66 -4.28 -14.50 9.37
CA ASN A 66 -5.52 -13.72 9.28
C ASN A 66 -5.80 -13.24 7.86
N GLU A 67 -4.95 -13.60 6.91
CA GLU A 67 -5.10 -13.27 5.49
C GLU A 67 -5.32 -11.78 5.30
N CYS A 68 -4.41 -10.98 5.85
CA CYS A 68 -4.47 -9.54 5.75
C CYS A 68 -3.07 -8.94 5.70
N LEU A 69 -3.02 -7.66 5.36
CA LEU A 69 -1.79 -6.89 5.35
C LEU A 69 -1.89 -5.78 6.39
N VAL A 70 -0.75 -5.41 6.96
CA VAL A 70 -0.68 -4.31 7.92
C VAL A 70 0.32 -3.29 7.41
N VAL A 71 -0.09 -2.02 7.40
CA VAL A 71 0.74 -0.91 6.97
C VAL A 71 1.21 -0.13 8.19
N ALA A 72 2.53 0.04 8.29
CA ALA A 72 3.17 0.75 9.40
C ALA A 72 3.45 2.20 9.01
N VAL A 73 2.39 3.00 8.81
CA VAL A 73 2.52 4.41 8.44
C VAL A 73 1.55 5.24 9.27
N ASP A 74 1.79 6.54 9.31
CA ASP A 74 0.95 7.47 10.06
C ASP A 74 -0.40 7.67 9.36
N ASP A 75 -1.49 7.42 10.09
CA ASP A 75 -2.84 7.58 9.54
C ASP A 75 -3.12 9.00 9.08
N ALA A 76 -2.60 10.00 9.81
CA ALA A 76 -2.81 11.39 9.42
C ALA A 76 -2.14 11.68 8.07
N ALA A 77 -0.98 11.07 7.82
CA ALA A 77 -0.30 11.22 6.53
C ALA A 77 -1.14 10.61 5.41
N LEU A 78 -1.73 9.45 5.67
CA LEU A 78 -2.61 8.81 4.68
C LEU A 78 -3.81 9.71 4.34
N ARG A 79 -4.42 10.29 5.35
CA ARG A 79 -5.59 11.14 5.13
C ARG A 79 -5.26 12.41 4.37
N ARG A 80 -4.06 12.98 4.60
CA ARG A 80 -3.65 14.23 3.95
C ARG A 80 -3.09 14.03 2.55
N ALA A 81 -2.67 12.83 2.21
CA ALA A 81 -2.03 12.57 0.92
C ALA A 81 -3.03 12.78 -0.21
N ARG A 82 -2.55 13.30 -1.33
CA ARG A 82 -3.40 13.59 -2.49
C ARG A 82 -3.73 12.33 -3.29
N GLY A 83 -2.80 11.39 -3.31
CA GLY A 83 -2.94 10.23 -4.19
C GLY A 83 -2.48 10.57 -5.61
N PHE A 84 -2.62 9.59 -6.50
CA PHE A 84 -2.22 9.76 -7.90
C PHE A 84 -3.22 9.04 -8.81
N ASP A 85 -3.15 9.36 -10.12
CA ASP A 85 -3.98 8.68 -11.11
C ASP A 85 -3.35 7.35 -11.47
N ARG A 86 -4.20 6.33 -11.66
CA ARG A 86 -3.72 4.99 -12.00
C ARG A 86 -2.89 5.00 -13.28
N ASP A 87 -3.20 5.90 -14.21
CA ASP A 87 -2.49 5.99 -15.50
C ASP A 87 -1.17 6.73 -15.42
N ASP A 88 -0.85 7.32 -14.26
CA ASP A 88 0.36 8.13 -14.10
C ASP A 88 0.97 7.87 -12.72
N PRO A 89 1.43 6.64 -12.44
CA PRO A 89 2.03 6.34 -11.15
C PRO A 89 3.37 7.04 -10.99
N PRO A 90 3.70 7.51 -9.78
CA PRO A 90 5.00 8.10 -9.53
C PRO A 90 6.11 7.06 -9.62
N ALA A 91 7.34 7.51 -9.85
CA ALA A 91 8.49 6.62 -9.93
C ALA A 91 8.80 5.94 -8.61
N ASP A 92 8.57 6.63 -7.50
CA ASP A 92 8.87 6.15 -6.16
C ASP A 92 7.67 6.30 -5.24
N PRO A 93 7.61 5.52 -4.13
CA PRO A 93 6.54 5.71 -3.16
C PRO A 93 6.67 7.07 -2.48
N ASP A 94 5.56 7.53 -1.91
CA ASP A 94 5.58 8.75 -1.13
C ASP A 94 6.55 8.54 0.05
N PRO A 95 7.48 9.48 0.32
CA PRO A 95 8.41 9.32 1.43
C PRO A 95 7.74 9.12 2.78
N LEU A 96 6.52 9.61 2.95
CA LEU A 96 5.78 9.44 4.20
C LEU A 96 5.27 8.01 4.39
N PHE A 97 5.29 7.19 3.33
CA PHE A 97 4.77 5.83 3.34
C PHE A 97 5.86 4.79 3.21
N LYS A 98 7.04 5.11 3.71
CA LYS A 98 8.16 4.18 3.83
C LYS A 98 8.23 3.67 5.26
N SER A 99 8.99 2.59 5.47
CA SER A 99 9.20 2.06 6.80
C SER A 99 9.69 3.16 7.74
N PRO A 100 9.19 3.23 8.99
CA PRO A 100 9.70 4.22 9.95
C PRO A 100 11.13 3.97 10.37
N GLU A 101 11.68 2.83 10.06
CA GLU A 101 13.08 2.53 10.35
C GLU A 101 13.97 2.96 9.21
N ASN A 102 15.07 3.58 9.53
CA ASN A 102 16.05 4.02 8.54
C ASN A 102 17.30 3.19 8.60
#